data_cbf2810535e9f82e115bb81fff99352f
#
_entry.id   cbf2810535e9f82e115bb81fff99352f
#
_cell.length_a   1.000
_cell.length_b   1.000
_cell.length_c   1.000
_cell.angle_alpha   90.00
_cell.angle_beta   90.00
_cell.angle_gamma   90.00
#
_symmetry.space_group_name_H-M   'P 1'
#
loop_
_entity.id
_entity.type
_entity.pdbx_description
1 polymer ?
#
loop_
_entity_poly.entity_id
_entity_poly.type
_entity_poly.pdbx_seq_one_letter_code
_entity_poly.pdbx_strand_id
1 'polypeptide(L)'
;MTVLLAMLLAWLPSAALAQTRAWLEPASTTVGEPVILQVETDQGSPDYAPLNADFVLGAQGSNRQVQWSNGSMQQRSVYSVTLTPRRSGTLLVPSLQVGSQRTEPLQLQVGTGTVATAQSNAAAFVETEVDAQQPYVQQSVGVVVRLYFASQL
;
A
#
# COMPACT_ATOMS: atom_id res chain seq x y z
N MET A 1 -37.63 -14.32 45.09
CA MET A 1 -37.34 -12.92 44.62
C MET A 1 -35.95 -12.81 44.09
N THR A 2 -35.49 -13.80 43.30
CA THR A 2 -34.08 -13.95 42.83
C THR A 2 -33.94 -14.18 41.31
N VAL A 3 -35.02 -14.08 40.53
CA VAL A 3 -35.02 -14.34 39.08
C VAL A 3 -35.00 -13.04 38.24
N LEU A 4 -35.26 -11.90 38.84
CA LEU A 4 -35.43 -10.59 38.14
C LEU A 4 -34.09 -9.81 37.94
N LEU A 5 -32.98 -10.28 38.53
CA LEU A 5 -31.68 -9.56 38.47
C LEU A 5 -30.80 -10.06 37.29
N ALA A 6 -31.14 -11.20 36.66
CA ALA A 6 -30.32 -11.77 35.60
C ALA A 6 -30.62 -11.24 34.18
N MET A 7 -31.66 -10.43 34.01
CA MET A 7 -32.14 -10.02 32.67
C MET A 7 -31.71 -8.57 32.30
N LEU A 8 -30.94 -7.89 33.13
CA LEU A 8 -30.52 -6.49 32.90
C LEU A 8 -29.11 -6.34 32.30
N LEU A 9 -28.40 -7.45 32.06
CA LEU A 9 -27.00 -7.42 31.60
C LEU A 9 -26.83 -7.59 30.09
N ALA A 10 -27.91 -7.61 29.28
CA ALA A 10 -27.85 -7.95 27.87
C ALA A 10 -27.91 -6.77 26.89
N TRP A 11 -27.88 -5.52 27.38
CA TRP A 11 -27.92 -4.32 26.53
C TRP A 11 -26.68 -3.45 26.72
N LEU A 12 -25.50 -4.06 26.57
CA LEU A 12 -24.32 -3.25 26.30
C LEU A 12 -24.35 -2.88 24.82
N PRO A 13 -24.52 -1.59 24.46
CA PRO A 13 -24.35 -1.20 23.08
C PRO A 13 -22.90 -1.53 22.69
N SER A 14 -22.71 -2.45 21.74
CA SER A 14 -21.43 -2.58 21.06
C SER A 14 -21.15 -1.25 20.41
N ALA A 15 -20.32 -0.44 21.05
CA ALA A 15 -19.74 0.73 20.40
C ALA A 15 -18.95 0.18 19.20
N ALA A 16 -19.49 0.31 18.01
CA ALA A 16 -18.75 0.11 16.78
C ALA A 16 -17.66 1.18 16.78
N LEU A 17 -16.48 0.82 17.30
CA LEU A 17 -15.31 1.67 17.21
C LEU A 17 -15.06 1.83 15.71
N ALA A 18 -15.13 3.05 15.22
CA ALA A 18 -14.69 3.39 13.88
C ALA A 18 -13.23 2.93 13.76
N GLN A 19 -13.01 1.86 13.02
CA GLN A 19 -11.74 1.18 12.99
C GLN A 19 -10.89 1.80 11.90
N THR A 20 -9.75 2.36 12.28
CA THR A 20 -8.74 2.79 11.33
C THR A 20 -8.20 1.57 10.58
N ARG A 21 -8.32 1.56 9.26
CA ARG A 21 -7.92 0.48 8.38
C ARG A 21 -6.81 0.93 7.45
N ALA A 22 -5.79 0.10 7.26
CA ALA A 22 -4.73 0.33 6.30
C ALA A 22 -4.59 -0.84 5.32
N TRP A 23 -4.16 -0.56 4.08
CA TRP A 23 -3.84 -1.58 3.08
C TRP A 23 -2.83 -1.05 2.08
N LEU A 24 -2.16 -1.97 1.39
CA LEU A 24 -1.19 -1.69 0.33
C LEU A 24 -1.76 -2.05 -1.04
N GLU A 25 -1.44 -1.24 -2.03
CA GLU A 25 -1.86 -1.45 -3.42
C GLU A 25 -0.69 -1.11 -4.37
N PRO A 26 -0.11 -2.12 -5.03
CA PRO A 26 -0.32 -3.57 -4.86
C PRO A 26 0.25 -4.13 -3.54
N ALA A 27 -0.12 -5.37 -3.19
CA ALA A 27 0.39 -6.07 -1.99
C ALA A 27 1.82 -6.63 -2.15
N SER A 28 2.37 -6.59 -3.36
CA SER A 28 3.75 -7.00 -3.69
C SER A 28 4.32 -6.09 -4.77
N THR A 29 5.64 -5.90 -4.75
CA THR A 29 6.35 -5.06 -5.72
C THR A 29 7.80 -5.52 -5.88
N THR A 30 8.63 -4.77 -6.62
CA THR A 30 10.08 -4.96 -6.72
C THR A 30 10.82 -3.75 -6.15
N VAL A 31 12.11 -3.91 -5.86
CA VAL A 31 12.94 -2.80 -5.36
C VAL A 31 12.91 -1.64 -6.34
N GLY A 32 12.61 -0.45 -5.84
CA GLY A 32 12.52 0.77 -6.64
C GLY A 32 11.15 1.02 -7.27
N GLU A 33 10.25 0.03 -7.31
CA GLU A 33 8.89 0.19 -7.80
C GLU A 33 7.96 0.68 -6.68
N PRO A 34 7.16 1.72 -6.94
CA PRO A 34 6.30 2.29 -5.92
C PRO A 34 5.07 1.42 -5.62
N VAL A 35 4.62 1.46 -4.36
CA VAL A 35 3.30 0.99 -3.92
C VAL A 35 2.57 2.12 -3.23
N ILE A 36 1.25 2.05 -3.14
CA ILE A 36 0.44 3.04 -2.44
C ILE A 36 -0.04 2.43 -1.13
N LEU A 37 0.31 3.06 -0.01
CA LEU A 37 -0.32 2.79 1.27
C LEU A 37 -1.56 3.67 1.38
N GLN A 38 -2.69 3.04 1.66
CA GLN A 38 -3.96 3.73 1.91
C GLN A 38 -4.37 3.50 3.37
N VAL A 39 -4.85 4.58 4.01
CA VAL A 39 -5.33 4.56 5.39
C VAL A 39 -6.70 5.20 5.44
N GLU A 40 -7.72 4.40 5.74
CA GLU A 40 -9.09 4.85 5.95
C GLU A 40 -9.33 5.10 7.44
N THR A 41 -9.84 6.27 7.77
CA THR A 41 -10.05 6.69 9.17
C THR A 41 -11.08 7.80 9.27
N ASP A 42 -11.68 7.96 10.43
CA ASP A 42 -12.47 9.12 10.87
C ASP A 42 -11.63 10.12 11.68
N GLN A 43 -10.38 9.78 11.97
CA GLN A 43 -9.41 10.60 12.70
C GLN A 43 -8.64 11.54 11.75
N GLY A 44 -7.61 12.19 12.25
CA GLY A 44 -6.72 13.03 11.45
C GLY A 44 -5.77 12.26 10.53
N SER A 45 -4.81 12.95 9.94
CA SER A 45 -3.81 12.33 9.06
C SER A 45 -2.90 11.37 9.84
N PRO A 46 -2.47 10.26 9.20
CA PRO A 46 -1.48 9.34 9.77
C PRO A 46 -0.11 9.99 9.95
N ASP A 47 0.63 9.54 10.97
CA ASP A 47 2.05 9.84 11.10
C ASP A 47 2.86 8.84 10.27
N TYR A 48 3.48 9.34 9.20
CA TYR A 48 4.29 8.54 8.29
C TYR A 48 5.77 8.46 8.66
N ALA A 49 6.23 9.14 9.71
CA ALA A 49 7.64 9.17 10.10
C ALA A 49 8.27 7.77 10.28
N PRO A 50 7.58 6.76 10.84
CA PRO A 50 8.14 5.42 10.99
C PRO A 50 8.47 4.70 9.68
N LEU A 51 7.85 5.14 8.55
CA LEU A 51 8.06 4.49 7.24
C LEU A 51 9.42 4.83 6.60
N ASN A 52 10.06 5.91 7.03
CA ASN A 52 11.33 6.38 6.44
C ASN A 52 12.48 5.39 6.59
N ALA A 53 12.39 4.42 7.50
CA ALA A 53 13.42 3.42 7.74
C ALA A 53 13.64 2.51 6.50
N ASP A 54 12.56 2.00 5.94
CA ASP A 54 12.60 1.00 4.86
C ASP A 54 12.09 1.53 3.51
N PHE A 55 11.47 2.72 3.49
CA PHE A 55 10.82 3.28 2.31
C PHE A 55 11.30 4.71 2.01
N VAL A 56 11.23 5.09 0.74
CA VAL A 56 11.23 6.49 0.31
C VAL A 56 9.76 6.91 0.18
N LEU A 57 9.38 7.98 0.88
CA LEU A 57 8.03 8.51 0.79
C LEU A 57 7.93 9.45 -0.42
N GLY A 58 6.90 9.22 -1.24
CA GLY A 58 6.58 10.03 -2.40
C GLY A 58 5.33 10.89 -2.17
N ALA A 59 4.53 11.01 -3.22
CA ALA A 59 3.32 11.82 -3.21
C ALA A 59 2.35 11.39 -2.11
N GLN A 60 1.72 12.37 -1.46
CA GLN A 60 0.69 12.16 -0.46
C GLN A 60 -0.61 12.79 -0.95
N GLY A 61 -1.73 12.13 -0.65
CA GLY A 61 -3.06 12.58 -1.00
C GLY A 61 -4.06 12.31 0.12
N SER A 62 -5.21 12.98 0.05
CA SER A 62 -6.33 12.68 0.93
C SER A 62 -7.64 12.90 0.20
N ASN A 63 -8.59 12.00 0.45
CA ASN A 63 -9.97 12.12 0.00
C ASN A 63 -10.88 12.05 1.21
N ARG A 64 -11.76 13.05 1.35
CA ARG A 64 -12.73 13.12 2.47
C ARG A 64 -14.13 12.92 1.93
N GLN A 65 -14.84 11.96 2.51
CA GLN A 65 -16.23 11.69 2.23
C GLN A 65 -17.08 12.00 3.45
N VAL A 66 -18.15 12.75 3.24
CA VAL A 66 -19.15 13.07 4.28
C VAL A 66 -20.47 12.48 3.86
N GLN A 67 -21.06 11.66 4.72
CA GLN A 67 -22.35 11.03 4.49
C GLN A 67 -23.33 11.40 5.59
N TRP A 68 -24.51 11.85 5.20
CA TRP A 68 -25.64 12.08 6.10
C TRP A 68 -26.58 10.88 6.04
N SER A 69 -26.84 10.27 7.19
CA SER A 69 -27.79 9.17 7.30
C SER A 69 -28.54 9.27 8.64
N ASN A 70 -29.87 9.24 8.59
CA ASN A 70 -30.75 9.24 9.76
C ASN A 70 -30.45 10.35 10.79
N GLY A 71 -30.12 11.57 10.33
CA GLY A 71 -29.82 12.70 11.20
C GLY A 71 -28.42 12.69 11.83
N SER A 72 -27.60 11.70 11.54
CA SER A 72 -26.21 11.64 11.94
C SER A 72 -25.26 11.89 10.74
N MET A 73 -24.21 12.65 11.00
CA MET A 73 -23.16 12.92 10.02
C MET A 73 -22.00 11.96 10.27
N GLN A 74 -21.66 11.15 9.28
CA GLN A 74 -20.47 10.30 9.28
C GLN A 74 -19.45 10.91 8.33
N GLN A 75 -18.24 11.12 8.84
CA GLN A 75 -17.10 11.56 8.05
C GLN A 75 -16.09 10.41 7.95
N ARG A 76 -15.62 10.16 6.74
CA ARG A 76 -14.58 9.16 6.46
C ARG A 76 -13.54 9.80 5.57
N SER A 77 -12.29 9.63 5.90
CA SER A 77 -11.15 10.10 5.12
C SER A 77 -10.28 8.93 4.71
N VAL A 78 -9.84 8.94 3.46
CA VAL A 78 -8.84 8.02 2.95
C VAL A 78 -7.58 8.83 2.66
N TYR A 79 -6.52 8.54 3.36
CA TYR A 79 -5.19 9.11 3.16
C TYR A 79 -4.36 8.13 2.33
N SER A 80 -3.59 8.64 1.38
CA SER A 80 -2.71 7.85 0.55
C SER A 80 -1.29 8.39 0.59
N VAL A 81 -0.31 7.50 0.58
CA VAL A 81 1.11 7.85 0.44
C VAL A 81 1.80 6.82 -0.45
N THR A 82 2.61 7.32 -1.38
CA THR A 82 3.44 6.47 -2.23
C THR A 82 4.68 6.05 -1.47
N LEU A 83 4.95 4.75 -1.43
CA LEU A 83 6.10 4.13 -0.78
C LEU A 83 6.98 3.44 -1.81
N THR A 84 8.25 3.80 -1.89
CA THR A 84 9.24 3.10 -2.72
C THR A 84 10.17 2.31 -1.81
N PRO A 85 10.17 0.97 -1.89
CA PRO A 85 11.03 0.12 -1.06
C PRO A 85 12.51 0.35 -1.35
N ARG A 86 13.34 0.40 -0.29
CA ARG A 86 14.80 0.58 -0.40
C ARG A 86 15.54 -0.75 -0.59
N ARG A 87 14.93 -1.88 -0.25
CA ARG A 87 15.53 -3.22 -0.27
C ARG A 87 14.51 -4.29 -0.60
N SER A 88 14.98 -5.43 -1.06
CA SER A 88 14.14 -6.62 -1.31
C SER A 88 13.87 -7.41 -0.01
N GLY A 89 12.95 -8.33 -0.09
CA GLY A 89 12.50 -9.21 0.98
C GLY A 89 11.13 -8.82 1.52
N THR A 90 10.74 -9.41 2.63
CA THR A 90 9.52 -9.04 3.33
C THR A 90 9.78 -7.79 4.16
N LEU A 91 9.18 -6.67 3.78
CA LEU A 91 9.24 -5.42 4.53
C LEU A 91 8.01 -5.27 5.41
N LEU A 92 8.20 -4.76 6.61
CA LEU A 92 7.13 -4.45 7.54
C LEU A 92 6.76 -2.96 7.42
N VAL A 93 5.51 -2.69 7.10
CA VAL A 93 4.90 -1.38 7.33
C VAL A 93 4.44 -1.37 8.78
N PRO A 94 5.08 -0.58 9.65
CA PRO A 94 4.76 -0.59 11.08
C PRO A 94 3.37 -0.01 11.33
N SER A 95 2.85 -0.26 12.52
CA SER A 95 1.62 0.38 13.00
C SER A 95 1.79 1.90 13.04
N LEU A 96 0.94 2.61 12.31
CA LEU A 96 0.95 4.08 12.22
C LEU A 96 -0.01 4.69 13.22
N GLN A 97 0.41 5.79 13.86
CA GLN A 97 -0.47 6.58 14.71
C GLN A 97 -1.39 7.43 13.86
N VAL A 98 -2.69 7.41 14.15
CA VAL A 98 -3.74 8.16 13.47
C VAL A 98 -4.66 8.76 14.52
N GLY A 99 -4.43 9.98 14.92
CA GLY A 99 -5.12 10.58 16.07
C GLY A 99 -4.90 9.75 17.34
N SER A 100 -5.98 9.26 17.93
CA SER A 100 -5.94 8.39 19.13
C SER A 100 -5.85 6.89 18.81
N GLN A 101 -5.92 6.51 17.52
CA GLN A 101 -5.94 5.13 17.06
C GLN A 101 -4.60 4.74 16.41
N ARG A 102 -4.46 3.45 16.10
CA ARG A 102 -3.33 2.92 15.35
C ARG A 102 -3.80 1.98 14.26
N THR A 103 -3.07 1.96 13.15
CA THR A 103 -3.27 0.93 12.12
C THR A 103 -2.69 -0.41 12.57
N GLU A 104 -3.17 -1.49 11.98
CA GLU A 104 -2.47 -2.76 12.05
C GLU A 104 -1.19 -2.70 11.21
N PRO A 105 -0.14 -3.43 11.61
CA PRO A 105 1.06 -3.56 10.79
C PRO A 105 0.76 -4.38 9.53
N LEU A 106 1.39 -4.02 8.40
CA LEU A 106 1.22 -4.71 7.13
C LEU A 106 2.55 -5.29 6.65
N GLN A 107 2.50 -6.35 5.86
CA GLN A 107 3.66 -6.94 5.20
C GLN A 107 3.62 -6.63 3.71
N LEU A 108 4.75 -6.17 3.17
CA LEU A 108 4.96 -5.97 1.75
C LEU A 108 6.02 -6.96 1.26
N GLN A 109 5.67 -7.75 0.26
CA GLN A 109 6.63 -8.62 -0.41
C GLN A 109 7.35 -7.82 -1.50
N VAL A 110 8.66 -7.66 -1.36
CA VAL A 110 9.49 -6.91 -2.31
C VAL A 110 10.47 -7.86 -2.99
N GLY A 111 10.22 -8.13 -4.26
CA GLY A 111 11.11 -8.91 -5.11
C GLY A 111 12.41 -8.15 -5.40
N THR A 112 13.49 -8.88 -5.69
CA THR A 112 14.63 -8.32 -6.40
C THR A 112 14.15 -8.03 -7.81
N GLY A 113 14.24 -6.77 -8.26
CA GLY A 113 13.92 -6.41 -9.64
C GLY A 113 14.82 -7.16 -10.62
N THR A 114 14.55 -8.42 -10.85
CA THR A 114 15.04 -9.12 -12.02
C THR A 114 14.19 -8.62 -13.17
N VAL A 115 14.85 -8.10 -14.20
CA VAL A 115 14.26 -7.97 -15.53
C VAL A 115 13.48 -9.25 -15.75
N ALA A 116 12.17 -9.15 -15.94
CA ALA A 116 11.33 -10.33 -16.09
C ALA A 116 11.92 -11.19 -17.21
N THR A 117 12.57 -12.28 -16.83
CA THR A 117 12.99 -13.28 -17.81
C THR A 117 11.69 -13.76 -18.44
N ALA A 118 11.58 -13.58 -19.76
CA ALA A 118 10.41 -13.87 -20.55
C ALA A 118 9.73 -15.15 -20.06
N GLN A 119 8.60 -15.02 -19.35
CA GLN A 119 7.76 -16.17 -19.08
C GLN A 119 7.13 -16.56 -20.41
N SER A 120 7.47 -17.75 -20.88
CA SER A 120 7.09 -18.31 -22.18
C SER A 120 5.58 -18.38 -22.46
N ASN A 121 4.74 -17.93 -21.53
CA ASN A 121 3.28 -17.91 -21.63
C ASN A 121 2.65 -16.52 -21.56
N ALA A 122 3.44 -15.45 -21.56
CA ALA A 122 2.89 -14.11 -21.61
C ALA A 122 2.43 -13.77 -23.03
N ALA A 123 1.20 -13.22 -23.17
CA ALA A 123 0.67 -12.79 -24.47
C ALA A 123 1.51 -11.68 -25.13
N ALA A 124 2.27 -10.93 -24.32
CA ALA A 124 3.28 -9.98 -24.77
C ALA A 124 4.36 -9.80 -23.71
N PHE A 125 5.61 -9.56 -24.11
CA PHE A 125 6.70 -9.21 -23.22
C PHE A 125 7.67 -8.23 -23.88
N VAL A 126 8.38 -7.47 -23.05
CA VAL A 126 9.39 -6.51 -23.48
C VAL A 126 10.76 -7.01 -23.03
N GLU A 127 11.72 -7.04 -23.93
CA GLU A 127 13.13 -7.29 -23.65
C GLU A 127 13.91 -6.00 -23.82
N THR A 128 14.78 -5.70 -22.87
CA THR A 128 15.67 -4.53 -22.95
C THR A 128 17.12 -5.00 -22.86
N GLU A 129 17.91 -4.63 -23.82
CA GLU A 129 19.35 -4.94 -23.92
C GLU A 129 20.13 -3.65 -23.91
N VAL A 130 21.23 -3.62 -23.16
CA VAL A 130 22.17 -2.50 -23.10
C VAL A 130 23.54 -2.94 -23.58
N ASP A 131 24.22 -2.13 -24.38
CA ASP A 131 25.52 -2.44 -24.97
C ASP A 131 26.71 -2.27 -24.00
N ALA A 132 26.48 -1.65 -22.83
CA ALA A 132 27.49 -1.48 -21.79
C ALA A 132 26.91 -1.76 -20.41
N GLN A 133 27.46 -2.77 -19.71
CA GLN A 133 27.03 -3.12 -18.34
C GLN A 133 27.69 -2.28 -17.26
N GLN A 134 28.80 -1.61 -17.54
CA GLN A 134 29.53 -0.73 -16.62
C GLN A 134 29.97 0.56 -17.32
N PRO A 135 29.03 1.45 -17.67
CA PRO A 135 29.36 2.68 -18.36
C PRO A 135 30.09 3.65 -17.40
N TYR A 136 31.05 4.39 -17.93
CA TYR A 136 31.67 5.49 -17.23
C TYR A 136 30.96 6.82 -17.51
N VAL A 137 31.24 7.84 -16.69
CA VAL A 137 30.60 9.15 -16.78
C VAL A 137 30.76 9.75 -18.19
N GLN A 138 29.64 10.19 -18.79
CA GLN A 138 29.55 10.75 -20.15
C GLN A 138 29.72 9.73 -21.29
N GLN A 139 29.75 8.45 -21.01
CA GLN A 139 29.68 7.42 -22.05
C GLN A 139 28.28 7.32 -22.65
N SER A 140 28.17 7.29 -23.96
CA SER A 140 26.92 6.94 -24.63
C SER A 140 26.66 5.44 -24.48
N VAL A 141 25.46 5.08 -24.07
CA VAL A 141 25.00 3.69 -23.93
C VAL A 141 23.86 3.47 -24.91
N GLY A 142 24.04 2.47 -25.78
CA GLY A 142 22.98 2.01 -26.66
C GLY A 142 21.98 1.16 -25.88
N VAL A 143 20.69 1.44 -26.04
CA VAL A 143 19.58 0.67 -25.45
C VAL A 143 18.70 0.15 -26.58
N VAL A 144 18.52 -1.17 -26.64
CA VAL A 144 17.60 -1.80 -27.56
C VAL A 144 16.42 -2.35 -26.78
N VAL A 145 15.22 -1.90 -27.14
CA VAL A 145 13.96 -2.37 -26.57
C VAL A 145 13.23 -3.19 -27.63
N ARG A 146 12.97 -4.47 -27.33
CA ARG A 146 12.22 -5.38 -28.19
C ARG A 146 10.89 -5.72 -27.55
N LEU A 147 9.79 -5.50 -28.28
CA LEU A 147 8.45 -5.94 -27.88
C LEU A 147 8.12 -7.23 -28.64
N TYR A 148 7.85 -8.28 -27.90
CA TYR A 148 7.35 -9.54 -28.43
C TYR A 148 5.88 -9.71 -28.08
N PHE A 149 5.07 -10.14 -29.01
CA PHE A 149 3.65 -10.42 -28.79
C PHE A 149 3.23 -11.67 -29.57
N ALA A 150 2.40 -12.48 -28.92
CA ALA A 150 1.78 -13.63 -29.58
C ALA A 150 0.66 -13.13 -30.49
N SER A 151 0.85 -13.22 -31.80
CA SER A 151 -0.23 -13.01 -32.77
C SER A 151 -0.97 -14.34 -32.94
N GLN A 152 -2.23 -14.40 -32.55
CA GLN A 152 -3.10 -15.49 -32.98
C GLN A 152 -3.51 -15.20 -34.43
N LEU A 153 -3.03 -16.04 -35.35
CA LEU A 153 -3.52 -16.13 -36.72
C LEU A 153 -4.82 -16.93 -36.77
#